data_e4f731b11d40c66538e0d0d2fa715d4e
#
_entry.id   e4f731b11d40c66538e0d0d2fa715d4e
#
_cell.length_a   1.000
_cell.length_b   1.000
_cell.length_c   1.000
_cell.angle_alpha   90.00
_cell.angle_beta   90.00
_cell.angle_gamma   90.00
#
_symmetry.space_group_name_H-M   'P 1'
#
loop_
_entity.id
_entity.type
_entity.pdbx_description
1 polymer ?
#
loop_
_entity_poly.entity_id
_entity_poly.type
_entity_poly.pdbx_seq_one_letter_code
_entity_poly.pdbx_strand_id
1 'polypeptide(L)'
;MPHSEIDAVRELLRSRPRPTGFAERRERLDAIGSTSPVATDIRLETTDANGVAAEWSLAPGSDPSKVLLFFHGGGYCSGSIVSHRGMVTEVGRAARARTLAVAYRLAPEHPFPAAIEDARAAYGFLLDRGIAAPNIALGGDSAGAGLTLALMTSLRDAGKPLPGCAWLVSPWSICR
;
A
#
# COMPACT_ATOMS: atom_id res chain seq x y z
N MET A 1 24.23 0.86 -24.48
CA MET A 1 23.40 0.20 -25.49
C MET A 1 21.95 0.60 -25.23
N PRO A 2 21.16 1.01 -26.24
CA PRO A 2 19.75 1.24 -26.01
C PRO A 2 19.10 -0.10 -25.63
N HIS A 3 18.35 -0.13 -24.53
CA HIS A 3 17.59 -1.31 -24.11
C HIS A 3 16.27 -1.31 -24.88
N SER A 4 16.16 -2.18 -25.88
CA SER A 4 14.97 -2.31 -26.74
C SER A 4 13.66 -2.48 -25.94
N GLU A 5 13.72 -3.13 -24.77
CA GLU A 5 12.59 -3.30 -23.86
C GLU A 5 12.11 -1.97 -23.26
N ILE A 6 13.04 -1.09 -22.88
CA ILE A 6 12.72 0.25 -22.36
C ILE A 6 12.07 1.11 -23.44
N ASP A 7 12.53 1.01 -24.68
CA ASP A 7 11.97 1.76 -25.80
C ASP A 7 10.57 1.26 -26.15
N ALA A 8 10.32 -0.05 -26.08
CA ALA A 8 8.99 -0.62 -26.24
C ALA A 8 8.01 -0.13 -25.13
N VAL A 9 8.46 -0.07 -23.87
CA VAL A 9 7.65 0.46 -22.77
C VAL A 9 7.37 1.95 -22.96
N ARG A 10 8.38 2.74 -23.38
CA ARG A 10 8.20 4.17 -23.65
C ARG A 10 7.18 4.40 -24.80
N GLU A 11 7.25 3.62 -25.85
CA GLU A 11 6.31 3.71 -26.95
C GLU A 11 4.88 3.33 -26.52
N LEU A 12 4.75 2.26 -25.75
CA LEU A 12 3.46 1.87 -25.16
C LEU A 12 2.87 2.98 -24.28
N LEU A 13 3.70 3.65 -23.48
CA LEU A 13 3.25 4.77 -22.64
C LEU A 13 2.87 6.00 -23.46
N ARG A 14 3.57 6.27 -24.57
CA ARG A 14 3.27 7.38 -25.50
C ARG A 14 2.01 7.13 -26.31
N SER A 15 1.77 5.89 -26.73
CA SER A 15 0.62 5.53 -27.53
C SER A 15 -0.73 5.58 -26.79
N ARG A 16 -0.68 5.63 -25.44
CA ARG A 16 -1.89 5.69 -24.62
C ARG A 16 -2.15 7.13 -24.16
N PRO A 17 -3.32 7.72 -24.44
CA PRO A 17 -3.69 9.03 -23.92
C PRO A 17 -3.56 9.05 -22.39
N ARG A 18 -3.14 10.18 -21.84
CA ARG A 18 -3.16 10.36 -20.39
C ARG A 18 -4.60 10.45 -19.90
N PRO A 19 -4.96 9.79 -18.80
CA PRO A 19 -6.29 9.94 -18.21
C PRO A 19 -6.58 11.41 -17.90
N THR A 20 -7.77 11.85 -18.23
CA THR A 20 -8.21 13.23 -18.03
C THR A 20 -8.92 13.42 -16.67
N GLY A 21 -9.39 12.33 -16.06
CA GLY A 21 -10.11 12.34 -14.80
C GLY A 21 -9.58 11.30 -13.79
N PHE A 22 -9.99 11.48 -12.52
CA PHE A 22 -9.58 10.55 -11.44
C PHE A 22 -10.18 9.17 -11.62
N ALA A 23 -11.42 9.03 -12.07
CA ALA A 23 -12.08 7.75 -12.29
C ALA A 23 -11.31 6.91 -13.33
N GLU A 24 -11.06 7.47 -14.50
CA GLU A 24 -10.29 6.81 -15.56
C GLU A 24 -8.87 6.43 -15.09
N ARG A 25 -8.24 7.30 -14.31
CA ARG A 25 -6.91 7.05 -13.75
C ARG A 25 -6.93 5.86 -12.78
N ARG A 26 -7.95 5.75 -11.92
CA ARG A 26 -8.13 4.65 -10.97
C ARG A 26 -8.35 3.33 -11.72
N GLU A 27 -9.29 3.30 -12.65
CA GLU A 27 -9.56 2.13 -13.49
C GLU A 27 -8.32 1.66 -14.25
N ARG A 28 -7.56 2.58 -14.81
CA ARG A 28 -6.33 2.25 -15.55
C ARG A 28 -5.26 1.65 -14.64
N LEU A 29 -5.09 2.16 -13.41
CA LEU A 29 -4.15 1.60 -12.46
C LEU A 29 -4.56 0.19 -12.03
N ASP A 30 -5.84 -0.02 -11.78
CA ASP A 30 -6.39 -1.34 -11.43
C ASP A 30 -6.23 -2.34 -12.59
N ALA A 31 -6.48 -1.91 -13.82
CA ALA A 31 -6.25 -2.72 -15.00
C ALA A 31 -4.77 -3.11 -15.16
N ILE A 32 -3.84 -2.18 -14.90
CA ILE A 32 -2.39 -2.48 -14.92
C ILE A 32 -2.03 -3.46 -13.80
N GLY A 33 -2.50 -3.22 -12.56
CA GLY A 33 -2.25 -4.11 -11.44
C GLY A 33 -2.77 -5.53 -11.67
N SER A 34 -3.92 -5.64 -12.32
CA SER A 34 -4.54 -6.93 -12.67
C SER A 34 -3.75 -7.73 -13.73
N THR A 35 -2.78 -7.13 -14.41
CA THR A 35 -1.88 -7.87 -15.32
C THR A 35 -0.81 -8.67 -14.59
N SER A 36 -0.59 -8.40 -13.31
CA SER A 36 0.35 -9.14 -12.47
C SER A 36 -0.41 -10.20 -11.67
N PRO A 37 -0.36 -11.47 -12.07
CA PRO A 37 -1.13 -12.51 -11.40
C PRO A 37 -0.63 -12.71 -9.96
N VAL A 38 -1.56 -12.91 -9.04
CA VAL A 38 -1.26 -13.39 -7.70
C VAL A 38 -1.02 -14.90 -7.78
N ALA A 39 0.01 -15.38 -7.09
CA ALA A 39 0.27 -16.82 -7.04
C ALA A 39 -0.90 -17.56 -6.40
N THR A 40 -1.25 -18.72 -6.97
CA THR A 40 -2.48 -19.47 -6.63
C THR A 40 -2.51 -20.04 -5.22
N ASP A 41 -1.35 -20.11 -4.56
CA ASP A 41 -1.19 -20.57 -3.18
C ASP A 41 -1.32 -19.44 -2.13
N ILE A 42 -1.49 -18.19 -2.57
CA ILE A 42 -1.76 -17.07 -1.67
C ILE A 42 -3.26 -16.96 -1.38
N ARG A 43 -3.61 -16.97 -0.10
CA ARG A 43 -4.99 -16.72 0.34
C ARG A 43 -5.20 -15.23 0.55
N LEU A 44 -6.23 -14.69 -0.10
CA LEU A 44 -6.67 -13.29 0.06
C LEU A 44 -7.94 -13.28 0.90
N GLU A 45 -8.00 -12.39 1.90
CA GLU A 45 -9.15 -12.24 2.80
C GLU A 45 -9.47 -10.75 3.00
N THR A 46 -10.67 -10.35 2.63
CA THR A 46 -11.14 -8.99 2.92
C THR A 46 -11.46 -8.84 4.41
N THR A 47 -11.21 -7.66 4.95
CA THR A 47 -11.51 -7.33 6.35
C THR A 47 -11.87 -5.86 6.49
N ASP A 48 -12.50 -5.52 7.60
CA ASP A 48 -12.64 -4.15 8.06
C ASP A 48 -11.56 -3.88 9.12
N ALA A 49 -10.74 -2.89 8.87
CA ALA A 49 -9.66 -2.47 9.76
C ALA A 49 -10.04 -1.20 10.53
N ASN A 50 -10.94 -1.34 11.51
CA ASN A 50 -11.50 -0.25 12.31
C ASN A 50 -12.21 0.81 11.43
N GLY A 51 -13.10 0.34 10.54
CA GLY A 51 -13.88 1.18 9.63
C GLY A 51 -13.21 1.45 8.27
N VAL A 52 -12.04 0.86 8.04
CA VAL A 52 -11.31 0.99 6.77
C VAL A 52 -11.25 -0.36 6.07
N ALA A 53 -11.71 -0.41 4.83
CA ALA A 53 -11.63 -1.63 4.03
C ALA A 53 -10.16 -2.01 3.81
N ALA A 54 -9.85 -3.29 4.02
CA ALA A 54 -8.50 -3.81 3.88
C ALA A 54 -8.51 -5.26 3.38
N GLU A 55 -7.37 -5.73 2.90
CA GLU A 55 -7.19 -7.09 2.41
C GLU A 55 -5.94 -7.71 3.01
N TRP A 56 -6.13 -8.85 3.66
CA TRP A 56 -5.05 -9.72 4.06
C TRP A 56 -4.52 -10.52 2.87
N SER A 57 -3.22 -10.68 2.81
CA SER A 57 -2.55 -11.61 1.93
C SER A 57 -1.68 -12.56 2.76
N LEU A 58 -1.94 -13.85 2.61
CA LEU A 58 -1.42 -14.92 3.45
C LEU A 58 -0.71 -15.93 2.55
N ALA A 59 0.61 -15.79 2.40
CA ALA A 59 1.43 -16.76 1.69
C ALA A 59 1.73 -17.97 2.59
N PRO A 60 1.90 -19.18 2.03
CA PRO A 60 2.32 -20.35 2.80
C PRO A 60 3.61 -20.09 3.58
N GLY A 61 3.64 -20.50 4.87
CA GLY A 61 4.79 -20.31 5.74
C GLY A 61 4.98 -18.88 6.27
N SER A 62 4.03 -17.98 6.06
CA SER A 62 4.03 -16.66 6.69
C SER A 62 3.91 -16.79 8.21
N ASP A 63 4.75 -16.05 8.93
CA ASP A 63 4.70 -15.96 10.39
C ASP A 63 3.44 -15.16 10.82
N PRO A 64 2.50 -15.75 11.53
CA PRO A 64 1.26 -15.08 11.91
C PRO A 64 1.46 -13.91 12.88
N SER A 65 2.60 -13.82 13.53
CA SER A 65 2.94 -12.72 14.43
C SER A 65 3.48 -11.49 13.70
N LYS A 66 3.95 -11.62 12.46
CA LYS A 66 4.56 -10.55 11.67
C LYS A 66 3.61 -10.02 10.62
N VAL A 67 3.50 -8.71 10.55
CA VAL A 67 2.59 -8.04 9.60
C VAL A 67 3.30 -6.90 8.89
N LEU A 68 3.16 -6.87 7.56
CA LEU A 68 3.42 -5.69 6.76
C LEU A 68 2.08 -4.96 6.53
N LEU A 69 1.90 -3.80 7.14
CA LEU A 69 0.79 -2.88 6.86
C LEU A 69 1.18 -2.00 5.68
N PHE A 70 0.46 -2.14 4.58
CA PHE A 70 0.84 -1.51 3.32
C PHE A 70 -0.15 -0.45 2.85
N PHE A 71 0.39 0.70 2.44
CA PHE A 71 -0.33 1.83 1.85
C PHE A 71 0.12 2.02 0.40
N HIS A 72 -0.83 1.92 -0.53
CA HIS A 72 -0.55 2.03 -1.96
C HIS A 72 -0.21 3.47 -2.39
N GLY A 73 0.54 3.59 -3.48
CA GLY A 73 0.79 4.85 -4.16
C GLY A 73 -0.40 5.35 -4.96
N GLY A 74 -0.19 6.46 -5.67
CA GLY A 74 -1.21 7.05 -6.56
C GLY A 74 -1.55 8.50 -6.26
N GLY A 75 -0.67 9.23 -5.55
CA GLY A 75 -0.81 10.68 -5.30
C GLY A 75 -1.98 11.04 -4.40
N TYR A 76 -2.39 10.15 -3.50
CA TYR A 76 -3.56 10.27 -2.63
C TYR A 76 -4.91 10.40 -3.35
N CYS A 77 -4.94 10.31 -4.68
CA CYS A 77 -6.15 10.47 -5.49
C CYS A 77 -6.46 9.28 -6.40
N SER A 78 -5.58 8.30 -6.45
CA SER A 78 -5.70 7.09 -7.25
C SER A 78 -4.92 5.94 -6.59
N GLY A 79 -4.91 4.78 -7.25
CA GLY A 79 -4.39 3.55 -6.67
C GLY A 79 -5.44 2.83 -5.83
N SER A 80 -5.17 1.58 -5.53
CA SER A 80 -6.06 0.70 -4.76
C SER A 80 -5.31 -0.54 -4.28
N ILE A 81 -5.98 -1.38 -3.51
CA ILE A 81 -5.51 -2.73 -3.18
C ILE A 81 -5.28 -3.53 -4.48
N VAL A 82 -6.19 -3.43 -5.46
CA VAL A 82 -6.10 -4.18 -6.72
C VAL A 82 -4.88 -3.77 -7.53
N SER A 83 -4.61 -2.48 -7.64
CA SER A 83 -3.48 -1.96 -8.42
C SER A 83 -2.10 -2.37 -7.87
N HIS A 84 -2.01 -2.73 -6.58
CA HIS A 84 -0.76 -3.09 -5.91
C HIS A 84 -0.70 -4.54 -5.41
N ARG A 85 -1.78 -5.30 -5.60
CA ARG A 85 -1.93 -6.66 -5.05
C ARG A 85 -0.78 -7.59 -5.41
N GLY A 86 -0.37 -7.64 -6.67
CA GLY A 86 0.74 -8.49 -7.12
C GLY A 86 2.03 -8.19 -6.37
N MET A 87 2.41 -6.92 -6.26
CA MET A 87 3.61 -6.50 -5.53
C MET A 87 3.52 -6.83 -4.04
N VAL A 88 2.40 -6.48 -3.40
CA VAL A 88 2.19 -6.65 -1.95
C VAL A 88 2.25 -8.12 -1.55
N THR A 89 1.64 -9.01 -2.34
CA THR A 89 1.64 -10.45 -2.09
C THR A 89 3.04 -11.05 -2.17
N GLU A 90 3.84 -10.66 -3.16
CA GLU A 90 5.21 -11.14 -3.32
C GLU A 90 6.15 -10.60 -2.23
N VAL A 91 5.99 -9.35 -1.82
CA VAL A 91 6.76 -8.80 -0.69
C VAL A 91 6.43 -9.54 0.61
N GLY A 92 5.16 -9.82 0.88
CA GLY A 92 4.75 -10.60 2.05
C GLY A 92 5.35 -12.01 2.04
N ARG A 93 5.32 -12.68 0.90
CA ARG A 93 5.95 -14.00 0.69
C ARG A 93 7.45 -13.93 0.99
N ALA A 94 8.16 -13.00 0.39
CA ALA A 94 9.60 -12.86 0.56
C ALA A 94 9.99 -12.53 2.01
N ALA A 95 9.20 -11.70 2.68
CA ALA A 95 9.39 -11.33 4.09
C ALA A 95 8.92 -12.42 5.08
N ARG A 96 8.26 -13.48 4.61
CA ARG A 96 7.56 -14.48 5.46
C ARG A 96 6.64 -13.82 6.49
N ALA A 97 5.94 -12.77 6.06
CA ALA A 97 5.00 -12.02 6.88
C ALA A 97 3.61 -12.01 6.23
N ARG A 98 2.57 -11.87 7.03
CA ARG A 98 1.25 -11.52 6.51
C ARG A 98 1.27 -10.09 6.02
N THR A 99 0.52 -9.77 4.99
CA THR A 99 0.36 -8.37 4.58
C THR A 99 -1.08 -7.93 4.80
N LEU A 100 -1.26 -6.68 5.21
CA LEU A 100 -2.54 -6.01 5.27
C LEU A 100 -2.47 -4.77 4.37
N ALA A 101 -3.07 -4.87 3.18
CA ALA A 101 -3.20 -3.75 2.26
C ALA A 101 -4.45 -2.93 2.59
N VAL A 102 -4.35 -1.61 2.62
CA VAL A 102 -5.40 -0.72 3.10
C VAL A 102 -5.97 0.10 1.95
N ALA A 103 -7.31 0.11 1.82
CA ALA A 103 -8.04 0.99 0.91
C ALA A 103 -8.35 2.32 1.62
N TYR A 104 -7.33 3.11 1.90
CA TYR A 104 -7.52 4.39 2.54
C TYR A 104 -8.27 5.38 1.65
N ARG A 105 -9.02 6.30 2.26
CA ARG A 105 -9.85 7.30 1.57
C ARG A 105 -9.01 8.23 0.71
N LEU A 106 -9.47 8.47 -0.52
CA LEU A 106 -8.76 9.22 -1.55
C LEU A 106 -9.37 10.61 -1.77
N ALA A 107 -8.51 11.55 -2.14
CA ALA A 107 -8.91 12.84 -2.68
C ALA A 107 -9.40 12.67 -4.14
N PRO A 108 -10.24 13.58 -4.65
CA PRO A 108 -10.77 14.78 -3.99
C PRO A 108 -11.97 14.49 -3.07
N GLU A 109 -12.57 13.30 -3.11
CA GLU A 109 -13.78 12.95 -2.35
C GLU A 109 -13.53 13.06 -0.84
N HIS A 110 -12.33 12.70 -0.41
CA HIS A 110 -11.89 12.72 0.98
C HIS A 110 -10.50 13.36 1.08
N PRO A 111 -10.43 14.70 1.17
CA PRO A 111 -9.16 15.40 1.27
C PRO A 111 -8.47 15.14 2.63
N PHE A 112 -7.26 15.68 2.79
CA PHE A 112 -6.58 15.68 4.08
C PHE A 112 -7.53 16.17 5.21
N PRO A 113 -7.58 15.50 6.35
CA PRO A 113 -6.67 14.46 6.85
C PRO A 113 -7.15 13.00 6.66
N ALA A 114 -8.12 12.71 5.81
CA ALA A 114 -8.79 11.40 5.72
C ALA A 114 -7.82 10.22 5.60
N ALA A 115 -6.83 10.28 4.71
CA ALA A 115 -5.87 9.18 4.52
C ALA A 115 -5.05 8.87 5.78
N ILE A 116 -4.62 9.88 6.54
CA ILE A 116 -3.85 9.67 7.78
C ILE A 116 -4.73 9.14 8.91
N GLU A 117 -6.00 9.52 8.96
CA GLU A 117 -6.98 8.96 9.90
C GLU A 117 -7.17 7.46 9.65
N ASP A 118 -7.34 7.07 8.38
CA ASP A 118 -7.49 5.68 7.98
C ASP A 118 -6.21 4.86 8.26
N ALA A 119 -5.05 5.45 8.03
CA ALA A 119 -3.77 4.81 8.35
C ALA A 119 -3.62 4.55 9.87
N ARG A 120 -4.05 5.50 10.70
CA ARG A 120 -4.09 5.32 12.17
C ARG A 120 -5.07 4.24 12.59
N ALA A 121 -6.27 4.22 11.98
CA ALA A 121 -7.29 3.22 12.26
C ALA A 121 -6.77 1.80 11.93
N ALA A 122 -6.16 1.62 10.75
CA ALA A 122 -5.60 0.35 10.34
C ALA A 122 -4.41 -0.10 11.22
N TYR A 123 -3.57 0.82 11.68
CA TYR A 123 -2.50 0.50 12.62
C TYR A 123 -3.07 0.10 13.99
N GLY A 124 -4.05 0.84 14.50
CA GLY A 124 -4.78 0.52 15.74
C GLY A 124 -5.40 -0.87 15.69
N PHE A 125 -6.06 -1.21 14.58
CA PHE A 125 -6.64 -2.52 14.36
C PHE A 125 -5.65 -3.68 14.55
N LEU A 126 -4.40 -3.53 14.12
CA LEU A 126 -3.38 -4.55 14.34
C LEU A 126 -3.00 -4.66 15.82
N LEU A 127 -2.85 -3.53 16.51
CA LEU A 127 -2.56 -3.52 17.95
C LEU A 127 -3.71 -4.13 18.75
N ASP A 128 -4.96 -3.80 18.44
CA ASP A 128 -6.18 -4.33 19.08
C ASP A 128 -6.30 -5.85 18.89
N ARG A 129 -5.74 -6.39 17.81
CA ARG A 129 -5.63 -7.84 17.57
C ARG A 129 -4.42 -8.50 18.25
N GLY A 130 -3.70 -7.77 19.08
CA GLY A 130 -2.58 -8.30 19.86
C GLY A 130 -1.27 -8.42 19.08
N ILE A 131 -1.17 -7.85 17.88
CA ILE A 131 0.09 -7.80 17.15
C ILE A 131 1.00 -6.78 17.83
N ALA A 132 2.13 -7.24 18.36
CA ALA A 132 3.09 -6.35 19.01
C ALA A 132 3.68 -5.34 18.01
N ALA A 133 3.75 -4.08 18.39
CA ALA A 133 4.23 -3.01 17.50
C ALA A 133 5.60 -3.30 16.86
N PRO A 134 6.60 -3.90 17.53
CA PRO A 134 7.86 -4.30 16.90
C PRO A 134 7.73 -5.34 15.78
N ASN A 135 6.62 -6.06 15.73
CA ASN A 135 6.33 -7.07 14.71
C ASN A 135 5.52 -6.50 13.53
N ILE A 136 5.20 -5.23 13.56
CA ILE A 136 4.55 -4.52 12.46
C ILE A 136 5.62 -3.78 11.66
N ALA A 137 5.74 -4.11 10.38
CA ALA A 137 6.42 -3.28 9.41
C ALA A 137 5.38 -2.38 8.72
N LEU A 138 5.69 -1.11 8.52
CA LEU A 138 4.89 -0.24 7.65
C LEU A 138 5.52 -0.23 6.27
N GLY A 139 4.70 -0.26 5.22
CA GLY A 139 5.18 -0.20 3.86
C GLY A 139 4.34 0.71 2.97
N GLY A 140 4.97 1.23 1.93
CA GLY A 140 4.27 1.99 0.90
C GLY A 140 5.18 2.45 -0.21
N ASP A 141 4.56 2.81 -1.32
CA ASP A 141 5.23 3.40 -2.47
C ASP A 141 4.70 4.81 -2.74
N SER A 142 5.54 5.70 -3.26
CA SER A 142 5.17 7.06 -3.67
C SER A 142 4.39 7.80 -2.55
N ALA A 143 3.12 8.17 -2.79
CA ALA A 143 2.23 8.78 -1.78
C ALA A 143 1.99 7.86 -0.57
N GLY A 144 1.88 6.55 -0.78
CA GLY A 144 1.75 5.57 0.30
C GLY A 144 2.99 5.51 1.20
N ALA A 145 4.18 5.68 0.64
CA ALA A 145 5.42 5.82 1.42
C ALA A 145 5.43 7.16 2.21
N GLY A 146 4.91 8.24 1.61
CA GLY A 146 4.68 9.51 2.30
C GLY A 146 3.69 9.35 3.47
N LEU A 147 2.59 8.61 3.26
CA LEU A 147 1.62 8.29 4.29
C LEU A 147 2.22 7.46 5.43
N THR A 148 3.10 6.52 5.10
CA THR A 148 3.86 5.74 6.06
C THR A 148 4.70 6.65 6.98
N LEU A 149 5.44 7.61 6.42
CA LEU A 149 6.22 8.58 7.20
C LEU A 149 5.32 9.47 8.07
N ALA A 150 4.20 9.94 7.52
CA ALA A 150 3.23 10.74 8.25
C ALA A 150 2.63 9.96 9.43
N LEU A 151 2.31 8.68 9.23
CA LEU A 151 1.82 7.81 10.29
C LEU A 151 2.87 7.63 11.40
N MET A 152 4.11 7.31 11.06
CA MET A 152 5.18 7.15 12.04
C MET A 152 5.40 8.42 12.87
N THR A 153 5.43 9.58 12.21
CA THR A 153 5.53 10.89 12.88
C THR A 153 4.36 11.11 13.83
N SER A 154 3.16 10.84 13.37
CA SER A 154 1.93 10.98 14.15
C SER A 154 1.90 10.05 15.38
N LEU A 155 2.35 8.81 15.24
CA LEU A 155 2.43 7.85 16.35
C LEU A 155 3.46 8.32 17.38
N ARG A 156 4.63 8.77 16.92
CA ARG A 156 5.69 9.31 17.80
C ARG A 156 5.17 10.50 18.61
N ASP A 157 4.55 11.47 17.93
CA ASP A 157 4.09 12.70 18.57
C ASP A 157 2.93 12.45 19.56
N ALA A 158 2.15 11.39 19.31
CA ALA A 158 1.10 10.93 20.23
C ALA A 158 1.59 9.97 21.32
N GLY A 159 2.90 9.67 21.43
CA GLY A 159 3.45 8.72 22.41
C GLY A 159 2.92 7.30 22.23
N LYS A 160 2.52 6.91 21.04
CA LYS A 160 2.00 5.58 20.72
C LYS A 160 3.14 4.61 20.37
N PRO A 161 2.96 3.29 20.58
CA PRO A 161 3.93 2.30 20.16
C PRO A 161 4.31 2.45 18.69
N LEU A 162 5.62 2.45 18.40
CA LEU A 162 6.13 2.58 17.05
C LEU A 162 6.30 1.22 16.37
N PRO A 163 6.11 1.12 15.04
CA PRO A 163 6.39 -0.11 14.29
C PRO A 163 7.87 -0.48 14.36
N GLY A 164 8.18 -1.76 14.11
CA GLY A 164 9.55 -2.26 14.14
C GLY A 164 10.43 -1.72 13.01
N CYS A 165 9.85 -1.48 11.85
CA CYS A 165 10.56 -0.90 10.70
C CYS A 165 9.59 -0.28 9.69
N ALA A 166 10.16 0.39 8.69
CA ALA A 166 9.43 0.86 7.53
C ALA A 166 10.16 0.48 6.24
N TRP A 167 9.37 0.14 5.21
CA TRP A 167 9.82 -0.12 3.85
C TRP A 167 9.20 0.92 2.91
N LEU A 168 10.03 1.80 2.38
CA LEU A 168 9.60 2.96 1.61
C LEU A 168 10.15 2.89 0.19
N VAL A 169 9.26 2.90 -0.79
CA VAL A 169 9.62 2.90 -2.22
C VAL A 169 9.33 4.28 -2.79
N SER A 170 10.38 4.98 -3.20
CA SER A 170 10.28 6.32 -3.83
C SER A 170 9.33 7.25 -3.06
N PRO A 171 9.55 7.51 -1.77
CA PRO A 171 8.61 8.25 -0.93
C PRO A 171 8.36 9.65 -1.48
N TRP A 172 7.09 10.02 -1.53
CA TRP A 172 6.69 11.38 -1.82
C TRP A 172 6.84 12.22 -0.55
N SER A 173 8.04 12.76 -0.35
CA SER A 173 8.39 13.60 0.79
C SER A 173 8.95 14.93 0.31
N ILE A 174 8.67 15.98 1.06
CA ILE A 174 9.32 17.27 0.86
C ILE A 174 10.54 17.29 1.77
N CYS A 175 11.73 17.12 1.18
CA CYS A 175 12.98 17.46 1.85
C CYS A 175 13.19 18.98 1.70
N ARG A 176 13.12 19.71 2.80
CA ARG A 176 13.59 21.10 2.89
C ARG A 176 15.02 21.12 3.40
#